data_dd9f1769617cff1e718cc17ad2c9adb0
#
_entry.id   dd9f1769617cff1e718cc17ad2c9adb0
#
_cell.length_a   1.000
_cell.length_b   1.000
_cell.length_c   1.000
_cell.angle_alpha   90.00
_cell.angle_beta   90.00
_cell.angle_gamma   90.00
#
_symmetry.space_group_name_H-M   'P 1'
#
loop_
_entity.id
_entity.type
_entity.pdbx_description
1 polymer ?
#
loop_
_entity_poly.entity_id
_entity_poly.type
_entity_poly.pdbx_seq_one_letter_code
_entity_poly.pdbx_strand_id
1 'polypeptide(L)'
;YTLGATAPLCAMDSTICMGASISGLHGFNKARGAEAEKKSVAVIGDSTFMHSGMTGLVNVAYNSTNSTVIILDNSITGMTGHQQNPTTGKNLKGDPAYAVDLEMLCHSLGIKSVRVVDPYHMAETEAVIKEELAKEEPSVIISRRPCALLKYVKHNPPLKVNKDKCVGCKQCLKIGCPAISIHDGKCVI
;
A
#
# COMPACT_ATOMS: atom_id res chain seq x y z
N TYR A 1 -1.30 -5.50 -6.42
CA TYR A 1 -0.08 -5.03 -7.13
C TYR A 1 -0.21 -5.20 -8.64
N THR A 2 -0.65 -6.35 -9.15
CA THR A 2 -0.81 -6.60 -10.60
C THR A 2 -1.70 -5.56 -11.26
N LEU A 3 -2.85 -5.21 -10.65
CA LEU A 3 -3.75 -4.17 -11.17
C LEU A 3 -3.08 -2.78 -11.19
N GLY A 4 -2.24 -2.48 -10.22
CA GLY A 4 -1.47 -1.23 -10.19
C GLY A 4 -0.35 -1.17 -11.25
N ALA A 5 0.21 -2.32 -11.62
CA ALA A 5 1.30 -2.40 -12.60
C ALA A 5 0.81 -2.30 -14.06
N THR A 6 -0.43 -2.70 -14.33
CA THR A 6 -0.99 -2.72 -15.69
C THR A 6 -1.67 -1.41 -16.07
N ALA A 7 -1.86 -1.19 -17.37
CA ALA A 7 -2.66 -0.06 -17.86
C ALA A 7 -4.11 -0.14 -17.34
N PRO A 8 -4.76 0.99 -17.05
CA PRO A 8 -4.32 2.36 -17.31
C PRO A 8 -3.46 2.97 -16.19
N LEU A 9 -3.25 2.27 -15.05
CA LEU A 9 -2.59 2.84 -13.87
C LEU A 9 -1.07 2.94 -14.05
N CYS A 10 -0.41 1.88 -14.52
CA CYS A 10 1.05 1.82 -14.73
C CYS A 10 1.83 2.41 -13.54
N ALA A 11 1.37 2.11 -12.31
CA ALA A 11 1.84 2.76 -11.10
C ALA A 11 3.05 2.08 -10.45
N MET A 12 3.60 1.04 -11.10
CA MET A 12 4.72 0.26 -10.54
C MET A 12 5.75 -0.01 -11.62
N ASP A 13 7.01 0.27 -11.32
CA ASP A 13 8.14 0.04 -12.24
C ASP A 13 8.69 -1.38 -12.14
N SER A 14 8.62 -1.99 -10.95
CA SER A 14 9.10 -3.36 -10.76
C SER A 14 8.33 -4.12 -9.68
N THR A 15 8.24 -5.43 -9.87
CA THR A 15 7.70 -6.38 -8.90
C THR A 15 8.64 -7.57 -8.85
N ILE A 16 9.14 -7.90 -7.66
CA ILE A 16 10.05 -9.04 -7.44
C ILE A 16 9.34 -10.03 -6.49
N CYS A 17 10.08 -10.84 -5.75
CA CYS A 17 9.49 -11.71 -4.74
C CYS A 17 8.92 -10.93 -3.56
N MET A 18 7.94 -11.52 -2.86
CA MET A 18 7.32 -10.91 -1.69
C MET A 18 8.36 -10.57 -0.63
N GLY A 19 8.35 -9.32 -0.15
CA GLY A 19 9.30 -8.80 0.84
C GLY A 19 10.54 -8.14 0.26
N ALA A 20 10.87 -8.36 -1.01
CA ALA A 20 12.08 -7.80 -1.63
C ALA A 20 11.97 -6.31 -2.00
N SER A 21 10.78 -5.72 -1.97
CA SER A 21 10.60 -4.31 -2.36
C SER A 21 11.47 -3.35 -1.54
N ILE A 22 11.56 -3.55 -0.23
CA ILE A 22 12.36 -2.68 0.68
C ILE A 22 13.86 -2.84 0.39
N SER A 23 14.36 -4.07 0.33
CA SER A 23 15.78 -4.33 0.04
C SER A 23 16.15 -3.92 -1.38
N GLY A 24 15.24 -4.12 -2.34
CA GLY A 24 15.41 -3.67 -3.72
C GLY A 24 15.51 -2.16 -3.83
N LEU A 25 14.61 -1.42 -3.16
CA LEU A 25 14.67 0.05 -3.10
C LEU A 25 15.96 0.53 -2.45
N HIS A 26 16.36 -0.10 -1.32
CA HIS A 26 17.61 0.22 -0.65
C HIS A 26 18.82 0.11 -1.61
N GLY A 27 18.94 -1.01 -2.30
CA GLY A 27 20.03 -1.22 -3.27
C GLY A 27 19.96 -0.24 -4.43
N PHE A 28 18.76 0.02 -4.96
CA PHE A 28 18.53 0.98 -6.04
C PHE A 28 18.96 2.41 -5.64
N ASN A 29 18.55 2.87 -4.45
CA ASN A 29 18.90 4.19 -3.96
C ASN A 29 20.41 4.32 -3.69
N LYS A 30 21.05 3.31 -3.11
CA LYS A 30 22.52 3.30 -2.95
C LYS A 30 23.26 3.37 -4.29
N ALA A 31 22.75 2.73 -5.33
CA ALA A 31 23.37 2.71 -6.65
C ALA A 31 23.13 4.02 -7.45
N ARG A 32 21.97 4.65 -7.26
CA ARG A 32 21.54 5.82 -8.05
C ARG A 32 21.74 7.16 -7.33
N GLY A 33 21.83 7.16 -5.99
CA GLY A 33 22.03 8.35 -5.19
C GLY A 33 20.81 9.23 -5.03
N ALA A 34 21.02 10.46 -4.53
CA ALA A 34 19.98 11.37 -4.04
C ALA A 34 18.84 11.69 -5.03
N GLU A 35 19.08 11.64 -6.34
CA GLU A 35 18.02 11.89 -7.31
C GLU A 35 16.97 10.78 -7.30
N ALA A 36 17.39 9.54 -7.15
CA ALA A 36 16.48 8.39 -7.06
C ALA A 36 15.73 8.35 -5.73
N GLU A 37 16.40 8.70 -4.63
CA GLU A 37 15.84 8.69 -3.28
C GLU A 37 14.55 9.53 -3.16
N LYS A 38 14.48 10.67 -3.85
CA LYS A 38 13.34 11.61 -3.83
C LYS A 38 12.19 11.21 -4.78
N LYS A 39 12.36 10.15 -5.56
CA LYS A 39 11.40 9.77 -6.63
C LYS A 39 10.94 8.32 -6.53
N SER A 40 11.47 7.56 -5.59
CA SER A 40 11.20 6.12 -5.50
C SER A 40 10.69 5.71 -4.13
N VAL A 41 9.72 4.80 -4.13
CA VAL A 41 9.12 4.22 -2.92
C VAL A 41 9.10 2.71 -3.01
N ALA A 42 9.21 2.04 -1.86
CA ALA A 42 8.88 0.62 -1.77
C ALA A 42 7.47 0.45 -1.23
N VAL A 43 6.68 -0.43 -1.83
CA VAL A 43 5.34 -0.77 -1.35
C VAL A 43 5.33 -2.21 -0.90
N ILE A 44 4.72 -2.50 0.26
CA ILE A 44 4.64 -3.82 0.86
C ILE A 44 3.35 -3.97 1.65
N GLY A 45 2.73 -5.16 1.64
CA GLY A 45 1.58 -5.44 2.50
C GLY A 45 1.98 -5.71 3.96
N ASP A 46 1.06 -5.51 4.89
CA ASP A 46 1.23 -5.74 6.33
C ASP A 46 1.74 -7.14 6.67
N SER A 47 1.07 -8.16 6.17
CA SER A 47 1.47 -9.56 6.37
C SER A 47 2.86 -9.84 5.78
N THR A 48 3.14 -9.37 4.57
CA THR A 48 4.44 -9.52 3.92
C THR A 48 5.54 -8.80 4.68
N PHE A 49 5.25 -7.62 5.22
CA PHE A 49 6.18 -6.89 6.08
C PHE A 49 6.56 -7.72 7.31
N MET A 50 5.58 -8.35 7.97
CA MET A 50 5.81 -9.18 9.15
C MET A 50 6.66 -10.41 8.87
N HIS A 51 6.50 -11.07 7.71
CA HIS A 51 7.26 -12.30 7.45
C HIS A 51 8.60 -12.08 6.74
N SER A 52 8.79 -10.98 6.00
CA SER A 52 10.05 -10.78 5.23
C SER A 52 10.46 -9.33 4.97
N GLY A 53 9.66 -8.34 5.37
CA GLY A 53 9.98 -6.93 5.17
C GLY A 53 10.86 -6.31 6.25
N MET A 54 10.72 -6.77 7.49
CA MET A 54 11.42 -6.20 8.66
C MET A 54 12.95 -6.18 8.50
N THR A 55 13.54 -7.25 8.01
CA THR A 55 15.00 -7.34 7.80
C THR A 55 15.50 -6.32 6.79
N GLY A 56 14.72 -6.06 5.74
CA GLY A 56 15.00 -5.00 4.77
C GLY A 56 14.96 -3.62 5.42
N LEU A 57 13.95 -3.37 6.26
CA LEU A 57 13.81 -2.08 6.95
C LEU A 57 14.93 -1.83 7.97
N VAL A 58 15.33 -2.86 8.72
CA VAL A 58 16.52 -2.79 9.61
C VAL A 58 17.75 -2.38 8.82
N ASN A 59 17.96 -2.96 7.64
CA ASN A 59 19.11 -2.63 6.80
C ASN A 59 19.06 -1.18 6.29
N VAL A 60 17.88 -0.70 5.91
CA VAL A 60 17.65 0.71 5.53
C VAL A 60 18.00 1.66 6.67
N ALA A 61 17.51 1.37 7.88
CA ALA A 61 17.79 2.17 9.08
C ALA A 61 19.28 2.14 9.43
N TYR A 62 19.88 0.96 9.48
CA TYR A 62 21.29 0.76 9.84
C TYR A 62 22.25 1.51 8.89
N ASN A 63 21.96 1.51 7.59
CA ASN A 63 22.78 2.18 6.59
C ASN A 63 22.31 3.61 6.28
N SER A 64 21.35 4.15 7.02
CA SER A 64 20.83 5.52 6.87
C SER A 64 20.52 5.87 5.39
N THR A 65 19.84 4.96 4.70
CA THR A 65 19.48 5.18 3.29
C THR A 65 18.18 5.94 3.23
N ASN A 66 18.16 7.08 2.56
CA ASN A 66 16.94 7.86 2.33
C ASN A 66 15.98 7.03 1.46
N SER A 67 15.11 6.29 2.10
CA SER A 67 14.15 5.41 1.44
C SER A 67 12.80 5.54 2.12
N THR A 68 11.78 5.83 1.33
CA THR A 68 10.39 5.87 1.80
C THR A 68 9.72 4.53 1.54
N VAL A 69 9.23 3.91 2.60
CA VAL A 69 8.52 2.63 2.54
C VAL A 69 7.04 2.84 2.86
N ILE A 70 6.16 2.32 2.01
CA ILE A 70 4.71 2.37 2.23
C ILE A 70 4.23 0.97 2.59
N ILE A 71 3.74 0.80 3.82
CA ILE A 71 3.11 -0.45 4.29
C ILE A 71 1.60 -0.34 4.07
N LEU A 72 1.05 -1.23 3.27
CA LEU A 72 -0.40 -1.34 3.04
C LEU A 72 -1.01 -2.23 4.13
N ASP A 73 -1.54 -1.61 5.17
CA ASP A 73 -2.21 -2.30 6.28
C ASP A 73 -3.72 -2.41 5.98
N ASN A 74 -4.12 -3.58 5.50
CA ASN A 74 -5.52 -3.90 5.26
C ASN A 74 -6.15 -4.79 6.34
N SER A 75 -5.45 -4.98 7.46
CA SER A 75 -5.88 -5.74 8.64
C SER A 75 -6.20 -7.21 8.36
N ILE A 76 -5.62 -7.80 7.31
CA ILE A 76 -5.79 -9.21 6.95
C ILE A 76 -4.75 -9.65 5.90
N THR A 77 -4.40 -10.93 5.85
CA THR A 77 -3.67 -11.50 4.72
C THR A 77 -4.65 -11.83 3.60
N GLY A 78 -4.96 -10.84 2.76
CA GLY A 78 -6.09 -10.93 1.81
C GLY A 78 -5.84 -11.86 0.62
N MET A 79 -4.64 -11.82 0.03
CA MET A 79 -4.33 -12.48 -1.24
C MET A 79 -4.52 -14.02 -1.20
N THR A 80 -4.26 -14.65 -0.07
CA THR A 80 -4.26 -16.11 0.07
C THR A 80 -5.52 -16.66 0.74
N GLY A 81 -6.56 -15.86 0.93
CA GLY A 81 -7.85 -16.31 1.44
C GLY A 81 -8.21 -15.79 2.83
N HIS A 82 -7.77 -14.60 3.18
CA HIS A 82 -8.16 -13.88 4.39
C HIS A 82 -7.68 -14.54 5.70
N GLN A 83 -6.42 -14.97 5.75
CA GLN A 83 -5.81 -15.49 6.96
C GLN A 83 -5.47 -14.36 7.95
N GLN A 84 -5.45 -14.73 9.24
CA GLN A 84 -4.92 -13.87 10.27
C GLN A 84 -3.40 -13.72 10.11
N ASN A 85 -2.87 -12.60 10.59
CA ASN A 85 -1.44 -12.33 10.65
C ASN A 85 -1.09 -11.66 11.99
N PRO A 86 0.17 -11.46 12.36
CA PRO A 86 0.54 -10.92 13.67
C PRO A 86 -0.03 -9.53 13.99
N THR A 87 -0.51 -8.76 13.01
CA THR A 87 -1.09 -7.43 13.23
C THR A 87 -2.60 -7.45 13.49
N THR A 88 -3.27 -8.60 13.29
CA THR A 88 -4.74 -8.67 13.31
C THR A 88 -5.36 -8.91 14.69
N GLY A 89 -4.55 -9.23 15.69
CA GLY A 89 -5.02 -9.51 17.06
C GLY A 89 -5.72 -10.87 17.26
N LYS A 90 -5.53 -11.79 16.32
CA LYS A 90 -6.04 -13.16 16.40
C LYS A 90 -4.97 -14.18 15.99
N ASN A 91 -4.97 -15.32 16.68
CA ASN A 91 -4.10 -16.44 16.31
C ASN A 91 -4.67 -17.25 15.12
N LEU A 92 -3.95 -18.28 14.70
CA LEU A 92 -4.37 -19.16 13.59
C LEU A 92 -5.73 -19.84 13.81
N LYS A 93 -6.10 -20.11 15.05
CA LYS A 93 -7.39 -20.72 15.42
C LYS A 93 -8.53 -19.71 15.53
N GLY A 94 -8.21 -18.40 15.44
CA GLY A 94 -9.17 -17.31 15.57
C GLY A 94 -9.36 -16.80 17.01
N ASP A 95 -8.63 -17.34 17.99
CA ASP A 95 -8.68 -16.87 19.37
C ASP A 95 -8.00 -15.49 19.50
N PRO A 96 -8.40 -14.65 20.46
CA PRO A 96 -7.72 -13.40 20.77
C PRO A 96 -6.21 -13.63 21.02
N ALA A 97 -5.37 -12.81 20.42
CA ALA A 97 -3.93 -12.86 20.56
C ALA A 97 -3.36 -11.45 20.58
N TYR A 98 -2.08 -11.33 20.94
CA TYR A 98 -1.38 -10.06 20.87
C TYR A 98 -1.33 -9.54 19.41
N ALA A 99 -1.70 -8.27 19.23
CA ALA A 99 -1.56 -7.59 17.94
C ALA A 99 -0.26 -6.79 17.94
N VAL A 100 0.58 -7.04 16.96
CA VAL A 100 1.79 -6.24 16.77
C VAL A 100 1.40 -4.84 16.30
N ASP A 101 1.86 -3.84 17.00
CA ASP A 101 1.73 -2.44 16.58
C ASP A 101 2.81 -2.12 15.54
N LEU A 102 2.39 -1.86 14.32
CA LEU A 102 3.30 -1.56 13.20
C LEU A 102 4.08 -0.25 13.40
N GLU A 103 3.48 0.76 14.04
CA GLU A 103 4.13 2.05 14.29
C GLU A 103 5.26 1.87 15.30
N MET A 104 4.94 1.25 16.45
CA MET A 104 5.94 0.93 17.46
C MET A 104 7.04 0.02 16.92
N LEU A 105 6.68 -0.96 16.10
CA LEU A 105 7.65 -1.85 15.47
C LEU A 105 8.61 -1.06 14.56
N CYS A 106 8.10 -0.21 13.67
CA CYS A 106 8.93 0.59 12.77
C CYS A 106 9.87 1.51 13.56
N HIS A 107 9.40 2.16 14.63
CA HIS A 107 10.25 2.95 15.52
C HIS A 107 11.33 2.09 16.20
N SER A 108 10.98 0.90 16.68
CA SER A 108 11.93 -0.04 17.31
C SER A 108 13.00 -0.54 16.33
N LEU A 109 12.68 -0.59 15.03
CA LEU A 109 13.63 -0.93 13.97
C LEU A 109 14.53 0.26 13.54
N GLY A 110 14.39 1.43 14.18
CA GLY A 110 15.25 2.59 14.00
C GLY A 110 14.71 3.67 13.07
N ILE A 111 13.45 3.58 12.65
CA ILE A 111 12.81 4.61 11.81
C ILE A 111 12.26 5.74 12.69
N LYS A 112 12.71 6.97 12.46
CA LYS A 112 12.26 8.15 13.20
C LYS A 112 10.95 8.70 12.66
N SER A 113 10.80 8.74 11.34
CA SER A 113 9.61 9.26 10.69
C SER A 113 8.66 8.11 10.31
N VAL A 114 7.59 7.96 11.08
CA VAL A 114 6.52 6.99 10.82
C VAL A 114 5.19 7.75 10.78
N ARG A 115 4.45 7.63 9.69
CA ARG A 115 3.17 8.32 9.48
C ARG A 115 2.08 7.31 9.18
N VAL A 116 0.89 7.52 9.74
CA VAL A 116 -0.29 6.70 9.43
C VAL A 116 -1.28 7.56 8.66
N VAL A 117 -1.78 7.01 7.55
CA VAL A 117 -2.77 7.68 6.69
C VAL A 117 -3.90 6.72 6.32
N ASP A 118 -5.10 7.26 6.12
CA ASP A 118 -6.19 6.53 5.47
C ASP A 118 -6.18 6.85 3.97
N PRO A 119 -5.96 5.86 3.08
CA PRO A 119 -5.87 6.09 1.64
C PRO A 119 -7.15 6.66 1.02
N TYR A 120 -8.29 6.65 1.71
CA TYR A 120 -9.51 7.31 1.24
C TYR A 120 -9.49 8.82 1.47
N HIS A 121 -8.63 9.33 2.34
CA HIS A 121 -8.31 10.74 2.46
C HIS A 121 -7.18 11.09 1.48
N MET A 122 -7.48 11.05 0.18
CA MET A 122 -6.49 11.12 -0.90
C MET A 122 -5.59 12.36 -0.82
N ALA A 123 -6.16 13.53 -0.55
CA ALA A 123 -5.38 14.77 -0.47
C ALA A 123 -4.36 14.75 0.67
N GLU A 124 -4.75 14.23 1.83
CA GLU A 124 -3.86 14.05 2.99
C GLU A 124 -2.77 13.01 2.68
N THR A 125 -3.16 11.87 2.12
CA THR A 125 -2.22 10.81 1.75
C THR A 125 -1.18 11.30 0.75
N GLU A 126 -1.61 12.03 -0.28
CA GLU A 126 -0.70 12.63 -1.27
C GLU A 126 0.26 13.64 -0.64
N ALA A 127 -0.25 14.50 0.27
CA ALA A 127 0.58 15.48 0.97
C ALA A 127 1.65 14.79 1.84
N VAL A 128 1.27 13.75 2.60
CA VAL A 128 2.20 12.98 3.43
C VAL A 128 3.24 12.27 2.58
N ILE A 129 2.87 11.66 1.46
CA ILE A 129 3.85 11.01 0.56
C ILE A 129 4.88 12.03 0.05
N LYS A 130 4.44 13.22 -0.38
CA LYS A 130 5.34 14.30 -0.83
C LYS A 130 6.26 14.80 0.29
N GLU A 131 5.72 14.95 1.50
CA GLU A 131 6.48 15.37 2.68
C GLU A 131 7.58 14.34 3.01
N GLU A 132 7.23 13.06 3.07
CA GLU A 132 8.17 12.00 3.43
C GLU A 132 9.26 11.78 2.35
N LEU A 133 8.90 11.91 1.07
CA LEU A 133 9.88 11.85 -0.03
C LEU A 133 10.86 13.02 -0.05
N ALA A 134 10.49 14.16 0.52
CA ALA A 134 11.38 15.33 0.60
C ALA A 134 12.39 15.24 1.74
N LYS A 135 12.21 14.32 2.69
CA LYS A 135 13.12 14.14 3.84
C LYS A 135 14.43 13.49 3.41
N GLU A 136 15.49 13.83 4.13
CA GLU A 136 16.81 13.24 3.95
C GLU A 136 17.09 12.19 5.04
N GLU A 137 16.08 11.36 5.31
CA GLU A 137 16.15 10.26 6.27
C GLU A 137 15.20 9.12 5.84
N PRO A 138 15.43 7.89 6.33
CA PRO A 138 14.49 6.78 6.11
C PRO A 138 13.12 7.08 6.72
N SER A 139 12.05 6.80 6.00
CA SER A 139 10.68 7.02 6.47
C SER A 139 9.74 5.86 6.14
N VAL A 140 8.69 5.72 6.95
CA VAL A 140 7.63 4.74 6.74
C VAL A 140 6.28 5.42 6.75
N ILE A 141 5.46 5.10 5.76
CA ILE A 141 4.05 5.48 5.70
C ILE A 141 3.21 4.21 5.84
N ILE A 142 2.37 4.15 6.85
CA ILE A 142 1.40 3.06 7.05
C ILE A 142 0.07 3.52 6.46
N SER A 143 -0.25 3.02 5.28
CA SER A 143 -1.54 3.26 4.64
C SER A 143 -2.55 2.25 5.20
N ARG A 144 -3.33 2.69 6.20
CA ARG A 144 -4.19 1.82 7.01
C ARG A 144 -5.64 1.99 6.65
N ARG A 145 -6.23 0.91 6.14
CA ARG A 145 -7.67 0.78 5.96
C ARG A 145 -8.08 -0.68 5.90
N PRO A 146 -9.03 -1.14 6.73
CA PRO A 146 -9.49 -2.53 6.72
C PRO A 146 -9.97 -2.97 5.34
N CYS A 147 -9.63 -4.20 4.95
CA CYS A 147 -10.08 -4.79 3.70
C CYS A 147 -11.61 -4.74 3.60
N ALA A 148 -12.10 -4.27 2.46
CA ALA A 148 -13.53 -4.13 2.20
C ALA A 148 -14.32 -5.46 2.33
N LEU A 149 -13.66 -6.61 2.21
CA LEU A 149 -14.29 -7.92 2.31
C LEU A 149 -14.41 -8.46 3.75
N LEU A 150 -13.90 -7.73 4.74
CA LEU A 150 -14.04 -8.12 6.13
C LEU A 150 -15.49 -7.94 6.61
N LYS A 151 -16.02 -8.94 7.31
CA LYS A 151 -17.44 -9.00 7.69
C LYS A 151 -17.93 -7.82 8.54
N TYR A 152 -17.04 -7.18 9.28
CA TYR A 152 -17.38 -6.03 10.13
C TYR A 152 -17.31 -4.67 9.41
N VAL A 153 -16.77 -4.65 8.19
CA VAL A 153 -16.69 -3.41 7.40
C VAL A 153 -18.05 -3.11 6.78
N LYS A 154 -18.59 -1.94 7.14
CA LYS A 154 -19.86 -1.46 6.55
C LYS A 154 -19.60 -0.82 5.21
N HIS A 155 -20.42 -1.14 4.24
CA HIS A 155 -20.35 -0.58 2.90
C HIS A 155 -21.48 0.43 2.65
N ASN A 156 -21.16 1.47 1.90
CA ASN A 156 -22.20 2.28 1.27
C ASN A 156 -22.90 1.46 0.17
N PRO A 157 -24.12 1.79 -0.20
CA PRO A 157 -24.75 1.18 -1.35
C PRO A 157 -23.86 1.24 -2.60
N PRO A 158 -23.84 0.20 -3.45
CA PRO A 158 -22.99 0.19 -4.63
C PRO A 158 -23.34 1.36 -5.56
N LEU A 159 -22.31 1.94 -6.16
CA LEU A 159 -22.49 2.98 -7.18
C LEU A 159 -23.21 2.40 -8.39
N LYS A 160 -24.10 3.19 -8.98
CA LYS A 160 -24.85 2.82 -10.17
C LYS A 160 -24.64 3.85 -11.27
N VAL A 161 -24.50 3.39 -12.49
CA VAL A 161 -24.42 4.28 -13.65
C VAL A 161 -25.85 4.71 -14.06
N ASN A 162 -26.05 6.03 -14.16
CA ASN A 162 -27.24 6.55 -14.82
C ASN A 162 -27.01 6.53 -16.34
N LYS A 163 -27.64 5.57 -17.02
CA LYS A 163 -27.47 5.37 -18.47
C LYS A 163 -27.93 6.57 -19.30
N ASP A 164 -28.94 7.31 -18.84
CA ASP A 164 -29.48 8.47 -19.57
C ASP A 164 -28.51 9.66 -19.53
N LYS A 165 -27.76 9.80 -18.42
CA LYS A 165 -26.73 10.83 -18.27
C LYS A 165 -25.37 10.42 -18.83
N CYS A 166 -25.17 9.16 -19.14
CA CYS A 166 -23.90 8.67 -19.67
C CYS A 166 -23.73 9.10 -21.13
N VAL A 167 -22.73 9.91 -21.40
CA VAL A 167 -22.37 10.39 -22.76
C VAL A 167 -21.32 9.52 -23.46
N GLY A 168 -20.92 8.39 -22.86
CA GLY A 168 -19.95 7.47 -23.45
C GLY A 168 -18.51 8.00 -23.51
N CYS A 169 -18.13 9.01 -22.73
CA CYS A 169 -16.81 9.65 -22.77
C CYS A 169 -15.66 8.77 -22.29
N LYS A 170 -15.92 7.59 -21.74
CA LYS A 170 -14.94 6.60 -21.25
C LYS A 170 -13.99 7.09 -20.13
N GLN A 171 -14.22 8.26 -19.55
CA GLN A 171 -13.37 8.79 -18.46
C GLN A 171 -13.34 7.86 -17.23
N CYS A 172 -14.45 7.14 -16.95
CA CYS A 172 -14.54 6.17 -15.87
C CYS A 172 -13.55 5.01 -16.00
N LEU A 173 -13.14 4.63 -17.22
CA LEU A 173 -12.14 3.57 -17.44
C LEU A 173 -10.74 3.94 -16.93
N LYS A 174 -10.45 5.24 -16.82
CA LYS A 174 -9.14 5.71 -16.32
C LYS A 174 -8.89 5.37 -14.86
N ILE A 175 -9.94 5.02 -14.11
CA ILE A 175 -9.82 4.57 -12.71
C ILE A 175 -9.14 3.18 -12.64
N GLY A 176 -9.16 2.40 -13.73
CA GLY A 176 -8.60 1.05 -13.75
C GLY A 176 -9.42 0.02 -12.96
N CYS A 177 -10.67 0.34 -12.61
CA CYS A 177 -11.52 -0.58 -11.87
C CYS A 177 -12.04 -1.71 -12.78
N PRO A 178 -11.78 -3.00 -12.47
CA PRO A 178 -12.18 -4.12 -13.31
C PRO A 178 -13.71 -4.32 -13.37
N ALA A 179 -14.46 -3.72 -12.45
CA ALA A 179 -15.93 -3.77 -12.46
C ALA A 179 -16.55 -2.81 -13.49
N ILE A 180 -15.77 -1.86 -14.04
CA ILE A 180 -16.26 -0.87 -14.98
C ILE A 180 -16.01 -1.36 -16.42
N SER A 181 -17.06 -1.42 -17.19
CA SER A 181 -17.02 -1.81 -18.61
C SER A 181 -17.86 -0.87 -19.47
N ILE A 182 -17.73 -0.99 -20.80
CA ILE A 182 -18.57 -0.25 -21.76
C ILE A 182 -19.38 -1.25 -22.56
N HIS A 183 -20.70 -1.10 -22.53
CA HIS A 183 -21.65 -1.84 -23.34
C HIS A 183 -22.52 -0.85 -24.11
N ASP A 184 -22.70 -1.08 -25.41
CA ASP A 184 -23.47 -0.21 -26.31
C ASP A 184 -23.11 1.27 -26.19
N GLY A 185 -21.81 1.56 -26.08
CA GLY A 185 -21.28 2.92 -25.95
C GLY A 185 -21.48 3.59 -24.59
N LYS A 186 -22.06 2.89 -23.61
CA LYS A 186 -22.34 3.42 -22.26
C LYS A 186 -21.59 2.66 -21.18
N CYS A 187 -21.28 3.34 -20.08
CA CYS A 187 -20.64 2.75 -18.91
C CYS A 187 -21.61 1.81 -18.19
N VAL A 188 -21.08 0.69 -17.72
CA VAL A 188 -21.75 -0.29 -16.85
C VAL A 188 -20.83 -0.64 -15.68
N ILE A 189 -21.41 -0.83 -14.49
CA ILE A 189 -20.74 -1.34 -13.28
C ILE A 189 -21.50 -2.59 -12.84
#